data_57c16412aa1138ae7e3458692c163d5c
#
_entry.id   57c16412aa1138ae7e3458692c163d5c
#
_cell.length_a   1.000
_cell.length_b   1.000
_cell.length_c   1.000
_cell.angle_alpha   90.00
_cell.angle_beta   90.00
_cell.angle_gamma   90.00
#
_symmetry.space_group_name_H-M   'P 1'
#
loop_
_entity.id
_entity.type
_entity.pdbx_description
1 polymer ?
#
loop_
_entity_poly.entity_id
_entity_poly.type
_entity_poly.pdbx_seq_one_letter_code
_entity_poly.pdbx_strand_id
1 'polypeptide(L)'
;VFQHTNIKPDIGIRVDYKAACPANLTVSDIDLCALIGNLIDNAVEACEGLADPYIRLYIGVLKNQLYISVTNATKDTVRKLDSEYITTKRGNHGHGLKRINLVVEKYEGYINRQNEPGVFVTEIMLPL
;
A
#
# COMPACT_ATOMS: atom_id res chain seq x y z
N VAL A 1 14.73 -10.94 -5.62
CA VAL A 1 14.97 -9.93 -6.63
C VAL A 1 13.67 -9.27 -7.04
N PHE A 2 13.67 -7.95 -6.99
CA PHE A 2 12.49 -7.19 -7.41
C PHE A 2 12.46 -7.10 -8.94
N GLN A 3 11.25 -7.16 -9.47
CA GLN A 3 11.02 -6.92 -10.88
C GLN A 3 10.64 -5.46 -11.09
N HIS A 4 10.88 -4.93 -12.26
CA HIS A 4 10.63 -3.53 -12.58
C HIS A 4 9.57 -3.40 -13.65
N THR A 5 8.66 -2.47 -13.45
CA THR A 5 7.65 -2.15 -14.43
C THR A 5 7.12 -0.74 -14.17
N ASN A 6 6.42 -0.19 -15.14
CA ASN A 6 5.71 1.08 -14.98
C ASN A 6 4.21 0.78 -14.96
N ILE A 7 3.54 1.17 -13.88
CA ILE A 7 2.10 0.98 -13.77
C ILE A 7 1.37 1.83 -14.79
N LYS A 8 1.79 3.08 -14.92
CA LYS A 8 1.21 4.02 -15.86
C LYS A 8 2.34 4.70 -16.61
N PRO A 9 2.70 4.18 -17.79
CA PRO A 9 3.86 4.71 -18.51
C PRO A 9 3.81 6.20 -18.78
N ASP A 10 2.60 6.74 -18.99
CA ASP A 10 2.43 8.17 -19.24
C ASP A 10 2.73 9.03 -18.00
N ILE A 11 2.67 8.47 -16.80
CA ILE A 11 3.01 9.16 -15.57
C ILE A 11 4.48 8.99 -15.23
N GLY A 12 5.07 7.90 -15.68
CA GLY A 12 6.49 7.66 -15.45
C GLY A 12 6.86 7.16 -14.07
N ILE A 13 5.94 6.51 -13.37
CA ILE A 13 6.22 5.95 -12.05
C ILE A 13 6.96 4.62 -12.21
N ARG A 14 8.12 4.51 -11.57
CA ARG A 14 8.86 3.26 -11.54
C ARG A 14 8.29 2.37 -10.44
N VAL A 15 7.99 1.13 -10.78
CA VAL A 15 7.45 0.17 -9.82
C VAL A 15 8.37 -1.02 -9.73
N ASP A 16 8.84 -1.29 -8.52
CA ASP A 16 9.61 -2.48 -8.21
C ASP A 16 8.71 -3.39 -7.39
N TYR A 17 8.65 -4.66 -7.73
CA TYR A 17 7.78 -5.54 -6.97
C TYR A 17 8.35 -6.94 -6.84
N LYS A 18 7.97 -7.58 -5.75
CA LYS A 18 8.21 -9.00 -5.51
C LYS A 18 6.95 -9.52 -4.83
N ALA A 19 6.25 -10.42 -5.49
CA ALA A 19 4.96 -10.88 -4.99
C ALA A 19 4.85 -12.39 -5.14
N ALA A 20 4.49 -13.06 -4.04
CA ALA A 20 4.21 -14.49 -4.03
C ALA A 20 3.16 -14.74 -2.96
N CYS A 21 2.04 -15.34 -3.37
CA CYS A 21 0.96 -15.67 -2.46
C CYS A 21 0.82 -17.18 -2.33
N PRO A 22 0.61 -17.69 -1.11
CA PRO A 22 0.29 -19.11 -0.93
C PRO A 22 -1.03 -19.43 -1.63
N ALA A 23 -1.21 -20.71 -1.98
CA ALA A 23 -2.43 -21.14 -2.65
C ALA A 23 -3.67 -21.04 -1.76
N ASN A 24 -3.49 -21.29 -0.46
CA ASN A 24 -4.60 -21.27 0.49
C ASN A 24 -4.45 -20.13 1.46
N LEU A 25 -5.31 -19.13 1.32
CA LEU A 25 -5.33 -17.97 2.20
C LEU A 25 -6.66 -17.90 2.93
N THR A 26 -6.63 -17.40 4.17
CA THR A 26 -7.85 -17.10 4.89
C THR A 26 -8.57 -15.93 4.25
N VAL A 27 -7.80 -14.93 3.79
CA VAL A 27 -8.39 -13.75 3.15
C VAL A 27 -8.94 -14.13 1.79
N SER A 28 -10.16 -13.67 1.49
CA SER A 28 -10.78 -13.97 0.20
C SER A 28 -10.09 -13.22 -0.94
N ASP A 29 -10.22 -13.74 -2.15
CA ASP A 29 -9.64 -13.10 -3.33
C ASP A 29 -10.19 -11.69 -3.52
N ILE A 30 -11.48 -11.51 -3.28
CA ILE A 30 -12.11 -10.20 -3.45
C ILE A 30 -11.54 -9.21 -2.45
N ASP A 31 -11.41 -9.62 -1.19
CA ASP A 31 -10.87 -8.73 -0.17
C ASP A 31 -9.39 -8.43 -0.42
N LEU A 32 -8.63 -9.42 -0.84
CA LEU A 32 -7.22 -9.22 -1.13
C LEU A 32 -7.03 -8.27 -2.31
N CYS A 33 -7.81 -8.44 -3.37
CA CYS A 33 -7.74 -7.54 -4.52
C CYS A 33 -8.13 -6.12 -4.13
N ALA A 34 -9.16 -5.97 -3.31
CA ALA A 34 -9.58 -4.65 -2.86
C ALA A 34 -8.49 -3.99 -2.01
N LEU A 35 -7.87 -4.77 -1.13
CA LEU A 35 -6.81 -4.27 -0.27
C LEU A 35 -5.62 -3.78 -1.09
N ILE A 36 -5.11 -4.64 -1.98
CA ILE A 36 -3.95 -4.30 -2.79
C ILE A 36 -4.26 -3.15 -3.73
N GLY A 37 -5.44 -3.16 -4.35
CA GLY A 37 -5.84 -2.08 -5.24
C GLY A 37 -5.87 -0.73 -4.55
N ASN A 38 -6.43 -0.68 -3.35
CA ASN A 38 -6.47 0.58 -2.60
C ASN A 38 -5.08 1.02 -2.15
N LEU A 39 -4.22 0.08 -1.78
CA LEU A 39 -2.85 0.41 -1.41
C LEU A 39 -2.09 1.01 -2.60
N ILE A 40 -2.22 0.42 -3.76
CA ILE A 40 -1.55 0.90 -4.96
C ILE A 40 -2.11 2.26 -5.39
N ASP A 41 -3.43 2.43 -5.35
CA ASP A 41 -4.04 3.71 -5.71
C ASP A 41 -3.54 4.84 -4.82
N ASN A 42 -3.44 4.58 -3.51
CA ASN A 42 -2.91 5.58 -2.60
C ASN A 42 -1.45 5.91 -2.89
N ALA A 43 -0.67 4.90 -3.23
CA ALA A 43 0.74 5.11 -3.54
C ALA A 43 0.93 5.90 -4.84
N VAL A 44 0.14 5.57 -5.87
CA VAL A 44 0.18 6.31 -7.14
C VAL A 44 -0.15 7.77 -6.91
N GLU A 45 -1.18 8.02 -6.10
CA GLU A 45 -1.62 9.37 -5.80
C GLU A 45 -0.56 10.18 -5.07
N ALA A 46 0.11 9.54 -4.11
CA ALA A 46 1.17 10.21 -3.37
C ALA A 46 2.35 10.58 -4.26
N CYS A 47 2.50 9.90 -5.39
CA CYS A 47 3.59 10.16 -6.33
C CYS A 47 3.30 11.30 -7.30
N GLU A 48 2.08 11.84 -7.31
CA GLU A 48 1.72 12.90 -8.23
C GLU A 48 2.60 14.14 -8.05
N GLY A 49 3.12 14.65 -9.15
CA GLY A 49 3.92 15.86 -9.13
C GLY A 49 5.34 15.70 -8.64
N LEU A 50 5.76 14.48 -8.32
CA LEU A 50 7.13 14.26 -7.85
C LEU A 50 8.08 14.10 -9.04
N ALA A 51 9.33 14.55 -8.85
CA ALA A 51 10.33 14.47 -9.91
C ALA A 51 10.80 13.05 -10.15
N ASP A 52 10.84 12.23 -9.08
CA ASP A 52 11.36 10.86 -9.17
C ASP A 52 10.41 9.92 -8.42
N PRO A 53 9.21 9.71 -8.95
CA PRO A 53 8.22 8.89 -8.27
C PRO A 53 8.57 7.40 -8.35
N TYR A 54 8.38 6.70 -7.25
CA TYR A 54 8.58 5.24 -7.24
C TYR A 54 7.63 4.58 -6.26
N ILE A 55 7.34 3.30 -6.53
CA ILE A 55 6.55 2.46 -5.65
C ILE A 55 7.28 1.13 -5.54
N ARG A 56 7.37 0.61 -4.33
CA ARG A 56 7.95 -0.72 -4.10
C ARG A 56 6.93 -1.57 -3.37
N LEU A 57 6.58 -2.69 -3.96
CA LEU A 57 5.56 -3.61 -3.44
C LEU A 57 6.21 -4.94 -3.10
N TYR A 58 5.91 -5.43 -1.90
CA TYR A 58 6.32 -6.77 -1.48
C TYR A 58 5.12 -7.51 -0.94
N ILE A 59 4.91 -8.74 -1.40
CA ILE A 59 3.88 -9.64 -0.89
C ILE A 59 4.55 -10.99 -0.69
N GLY A 60 4.41 -11.54 0.51
CA GLY A 60 4.99 -12.84 0.79
C GLY A 60 4.56 -13.36 2.14
N VAL A 61 5.19 -14.45 2.57
CA VAL A 61 4.92 -15.03 3.88
C VAL A 61 6.05 -14.66 4.81
N LEU A 62 5.70 -14.11 5.96
CA LEU A 62 6.65 -13.73 6.99
C LEU A 62 6.06 -14.09 8.34
N LYS A 63 6.81 -14.86 9.14
CA LYS A 63 6.37 -15.29 10.46
C LYS A 63 5.00 -15.98 10.45
N ASN A 64 4.78 -16.82 9.45
CA ASN A 64 3.54 -17.57 9.26
C ASN A 64 2.32 -16.69 9.03
N GLN A 65 2.55 -15.50 8.48
CA GLN A 65 1.47 -14.57 8.13
C GLN A 65 1.69 -14.08 6.71
N LEU A 66 0.61 -13.65 6.07
CA LEU A 66 0.72 -12.96 4.81
C LEU A 66 1.20 -11.55 5.09
N TYR A 67 2.34 -11.19 4.52
CA TYR A 67 2.96 -9.89 4.73
C TYR A 67 2.88 -9.08 3.45
N ILE A 68 2.35 -7.87 3.55
CA ILE A 68 2.24 -6.95 2.42
C ILE A 68 2.89 -5.65 2.83
N SER A 69 3.79 -5.16 1.99
CA SER A 69 4.46 -3.89 2.23
C SER A 69 4.42 -3.04 0.97
N VAL A 70 4.01 -1.79 1.12
CA VAL A 70 4.05 -0.81 0.03
C VAL A 70 4.85 0.37 0.50
N THR A 71 5.92 0.67 -0.24
CA THR A 71 6.76 1.84 0.00
C THR A 71 6.62 2.75 -1.20
N ASN A 72 6.39 4.03 -0.97
CA ASN A 72 6.28 4.96 -2.08
C ASN A 72 6.95 6.28 -1.76
N ALA A 73 7.41 6.94 -2.82
CA ALA A 73 7.89 8.31 -2.71
C ALA A 73 6.71 9.21 -2.38
N THR A 74 6.95 10.26 -1.65
CA THR A 74 5.93 11.24 -1.29
C THR A 74 6.60 12.58 -1.05
N LYS A 75 5.79 13.60 -0.82
CA LYS A 75 6.32 14.92 -0.53
C LYS A 75 7.02 14.91 0.82
N ASP A 76 8.00 15.78 0.99
CA ASP A 76 8.80 15.80 2.21
C ASP A 76 8.00 16.12 3.46
N THR A 77 6.94 16.88 3.32
CA THR A 77 6.13 17.29 4.47
C THR A 77 4.88 16.44 4.54
N VAL A 78 4.96 15.34 5.26
CA VAL A 78 3.81 14.46 5.47
C VAL A 78 3.45 14.49 6.94
N ARG A 79 2.17 14.68 7.22
CA ARG A 79 1.69 14.68 8.59
C ARG A 79 1.40 13.28 9.04
N LYS A 80 1.68 13.03 10.30
CA LYS A 80 1.63 11.68 10.86
C LYS A 80 0.32 11.28 11.48
N LEU A 81 -0.57 12.21 11.73
CA LEU A 81 -1.79 11.90 12.45
C LEU A 81 -2.67 11.00 11.59
N ASP A 82 -3.07 9.87 12.14
CA ASP A 82 -3.87 8.90 11.42
C ASP A 82 -5.14 9.50 10.83
N SER A 83 -5.79 10.36 11.60
CA SER A 83 -6.99 11.02 11.12
C SER A 83 -6.70 11.88 9.90
N GLU A 84 -5.51 12.42 9.80
CA GLU A 84 -5.15 13.27 8.67
C GLU A 84 -4.86 12.49 7.41
N TYR A 85 -4.42 11.25 7.52
CA TYR A 85 -4.28 10.40 6.35
C TYR A 85 -5.61 10.21 5.64
N ILE A 86 -6.68 10.28 6.39
CA ILE A 86 -8.02 10.13 5.84
C ILE A 86 -8.56 11.47 5.36
N THR A 87 -8.38 12.53 6.15
CA THR A 87 -9.05 13.80 5.92
C THR A 87 -8.32 14.71 4.94
N THR A 88 -7.02 14.51 4.73
CA THR A 88 -6.28 15.33 3.78
C THR A 88 -6.57 14.97 2.33
N LYS A 89 -7.17 13.83 2.10
CA LYS A 89 -7.52 13.39 0.76
C LYS A 89 -8.96 13.75 0.46
N ARG A 90 -9.25 14.04 -0.80
CA ARG A 90 -10.58 14.46 -1.22
C ARG A 90 -11.29 13.37 -1.97
N GLY A 91 -12.61 13.42 -1.93
CA GLY A 91 -13.45 12.51 -2.66
C GLY A 91 -13.30 11.09 -2.16
N ASN A 92 -12.96 10.18 -3.07
CA ASN A 92 -12.89 8.76 -2.74
C ASN A 92 -11.62 8.33 -2.02
N HIS A 93 -10.66 9.22 -1.86
CA HIS A 93 -9.36 8.86 -1.30
C HIS A 93 -9.45 8.45 0.17
N GLY A 94 -10.27 9.15 0.94
CA GLY A 94 -10.52 8.76 2.31
C GLY A 94 -11.19 7.41 2.42
N HIS A 95 -12.00 7.05 1.43
CA HIS A 95 -12.66 5.75 1.40
C HIS A 95 -11.67 4.63 1.15
N GLY A 96 -10.61 4.89 0.38
CA GLY A 96 -9.57 3.90 0.16
C GLY A 96 -8.89 3.47 1.45
N LEU A 97 -8.53 4.44 2.29
CA LEU A 97 -7.92 4.14 3.58
C LEU A 97 -8.87 3.40 4.50
N LYS A 98 -10.14 3.77 4.49
CA LYS A 98 -11.16 3.08 5.27
C LYS A 98 -11.32 1.63 4.84
N ARG A 99 -11.30 1.38 3.53
CA ARG A 99 -11.42 0.02 3.03
C ARG A 99 -10.23 -0.84 3.42
N ILE A 100 -9.04 -0.26 3.38
CA ILE A 100 -7.84 -0.95 3.84
C ILE A 100 -8.00 -1.36 5.30
N ASN A 101 -8.42 -0.42 6.14
CA ASN A 101 -8.59 -0.69 7.56
C ASN A 101 -9.68 -1.73 7.82
N LEU A 102 -10.76 -1.68 7.04
CA LEU A 102 -11.86 -2.64 7.21
C LEU A 102 -11.41 -4.06 6.90
N VAL A 103 -10.63 -4.24 5.83
CA VAL A 103 -10.12 -5.57 5.50
C VAL A 103 -9.19 -6.07 6.59
N VAL A 104 -8.28 -5.22 7.06
CA VAL A 104 -7.36 -5.60 8.12
C VAL A 104 -8.12 -6.01 9.37
N GLU A 105 -9.13 -5.24 9.77
CA GLU A 105 -9.95 -5.56 10.93
C GLU A 105 -10.74 -6.85 10.75
N LYS A 106 -11.30 -7.03 9.57
CA LYS A 106 -12.13 -8.21 9.28
C LYS A 106 -11.35 -9.50 9.52
N TYR A 107 -10.08 -9.51 9.20
CA TYR A 107 -9.25 -10.70 9.35
C TYR A 107 -8.36 -10.64 10.59
N GLU A 108 -8.62 -9.69 11.48
CA GLU A 108 -7.85 -9.52 12.72
C GLU A 108 -6.36 -9.38 12.44
N GLY A 109 -6.06 -8.60 11.41
CA GLY A 109 -4.69 -8.37 11.00
C GLY A 109 -4.06 -7.19 11.68
N TYR A 110 -2.88 -6.84 11.21
CA TYR A 110 -2.09 -5.75 11.75
C TYR A 110 -1.73 -4.80 10.62
N ILE A 111 -1.77 -3.50 10.87
CA ILE A 111 -1.34 -2.50 9.92
C ILE A 111 -0.48 -1.47 10.62
N ASN A 112 0.61 -1.09 9.97
CA ASN A 112 1.51 -0.07 10.44
C ASN A 112 1.82 0.89 9.31
N ARG A 113 1.75 2.18 9.58
CA ARG A 113 2.09 3.23 8.62
C ARG A 113 3.19 4.08 9.21
N GLN A 114 4.23 4.32 8.40
CA GLN A 114 5.36 5.15 8.80
C GLN A 114 5.64 6.17 7.71
N ASN A 115 5.94 7.39 8.09
CA ASN A 115 6.41 8.36 7.12
C ASN A 115 7.69 9.03 7.62
N GLU A 116 8.56 9.29 6.64
CA GLU A 116 9.77 10.07 6.84
C GLU A 116 9.84 11.02 5.67
N PRO A 117 10.66 12.07 5.74
CA PRO A 117 10.74 13.00 4.62
C PRO A 117 10.98 12.25 3.30
N GLY A 118 10.04 12.39 2.38
CA GLY A 118 10.14 11.80 1.06
C GLY A 118 9.70 10.35 0.91
N VAL A 119 9.37 9.65 2.00
CA VAL A 119 9.04 8.22 1.93
C VAL A 119 7.86 7.88 2.83
N PHE A 120 6.95 7.07 2.31
CA PHE A 120 5.84 6.55 3.10
C PHE A 120 5.78 5.04 2.96
N VAL A 121 5.63 4.34 4.08
CA VAL A 121 5.59 2.88 4.11
C VAL A 121 4.31 2.42 4.78
N THR A 122 3.63 1.47 4.15
CA THR A 122 2.49 0.77 4.76
C THR A 122 2.83 -0.70 4.84
N GLU A 123 2.72 -1.26 6.03
CA GLU A 123 2.94 -2.70 6.25
C GLU A 123 1.68 -3.32 6.80
N ILE A 124 1.31 -4.47 6.26
CA ILE A 124 0.11 -5.19 6.68
C ILE A 124 0.47 -6.65 6.89
N MET A 125 -0.03 -7.22 7.98
CA MET A 125 0.09 -8.66 8.24
C MET A 125 -1.30 -9.23 8.43
N LEU A 126 -1.58 -10.30 7.71
CA LEU A 126 -2.86 -10.99 7.79
C LEU A 126 -2.62 -12.46 8.11
N PRO A 127 -3.53 -13.11 8.83
CA PRO A 127 -3.36 -14.56 9.09
C PRO A 127 -3.42 -15.36 7.80
N LEU A 128 -2.67 -16.43 7.77
CA LEU A 128 -2.70 -17.37 6.64
C LEU A 128 -3.93 -18.25 6.66
#